data_3b82fee3a24d8ee1a69002f2b7fdbaac
#
_entry.id   3b82fee3a24d8ee1a69002f2b7fdbaac
#
_cell.length_a   1.000
_cell.length_b   1.000
_cell.length_c   1.000
_cell.angle_alpha   90.00
_cell.angle_beta   90.00
_cell.angle_gamma   90.00
#
_symmetry.space_group_name_H-M   'P 1'
#
loop_
_entity.id
_entity.type
_entity.pdbx_description
1 polymer ?
#
loop_
_entity_poly.entity_id
_entity_poly.type
_entity_poly.pdbx_seq_one_letter_code
_entity_poly.pdbx_strand_id
1 'polypeptide(L)'
;MRKIFNICILFAVAAGFIACSDDNDAGSSYLRKNPVNVVSSKLFFSAAAQKGGVKFTAPAGSTVSVSDSWATAQLLNDSVVVSVTNNPAVDSRSAVLTIKNGNDSTNLPILQSGAVFKYKGAKNIVVSDKDTTLTLPYSKVGAEPALVLADSADASAVSSVEDKDSAFVAHINANSTGEVRTFLLVLKNQEQRDTITVTQGSIDDFDGKTYSLYGYDLLKMTSSTTDINSLVTQFVGTFKKESDTKLSFASDDTGLRMLFYFDPADLSLTLKGGEYILTQTKDNTSYRYRTAFWDIKHYAVLMNLIQQQTAAHNAGKVSDDDFAKFQRMVTAIYDIYASPNLSMTARMTYSKEDGMVAGLLESNAASAAYIQSYNALGKLGFPIGSFNGNALAIYKYAQQGRTQVFNNVSYMLQPVMLFHPLSTSAKPAAFLKKR
;
A
#
# COMPACT_ATOMS: atom_id res chain seq x y z
N MET A 1 15.79 3.57 -15.59
CA MET A 1 16.55 3.90 -16.81
C MET A 1 17.77 2.99 -17.09
N ARG A 2 18.53 2.53 -16.10
CA ARG A 2 19.71 1.62 -16.34
C ARG A 2 19.36 0.23 -16.90
N LYS A 3 18.18 -0.33 -16.57
CA LYS A 3 17.76 -1.67 -17.05
C LYS A 3 17.27 -1.70 -18.50
N ILE A 4 16.78 -0.59 -19.04
CA ILE A 4 16.35 -0.49 -20.45
C ILE A 4 17.56 -0.38 -21.38
N PHE A 5 18.65 0.23 -20.92
CA PHE A 5 19.87 0.39 -21.71
C PHE A 5 20.56 -0.95 -22.00
N ASN A 6 20.50 -1.90 -21.06
CA ASN A 6 21.10 -3.24 -21.26
C ASN A 6 20.33 -4.11 -22.27
N ILE A 7 19.02 -3.91 -22.43
CA ILE A 7 18.21 -4.64 -23.41
C ILE A 7 18.49 -4.13 -24.84
N CYS A 8 18.73 -2.83 -25.02
CA CYS A 8 19.05 -2.25 -26.31
C CYS A 8 20.45 -2.64 -26.82
N ILE A 9 21.43 -2.87 -25.93
CA ILE A 9 22.76 -3.31 -26.31
C ILE A 9 22.76 -4.78 -26.78
N LEU A 10 21.89 -5.63 -26.19
CA LEU A 10 21.76 -7.03 -26.66
C LEU A 10 21.16 -7.13 -28.07
N PHE A 11 20.26 -6.23 -28.46
CA PHE A 11 19.68 -6.18 -29.80
C PHE A 11 20.67 -5.67 -30.87
N ALA A 12 21.59 -4.78 -30.50
CA ALA A 12 22.59 -4.23 -31.42
C ALA A 12 23.69 -5.25 -31.79
N VAL A 13 24.01 -6.21 -30.88
CA VAL A 13 25.02 -7.25 -31.14
C VAL A 13 24.46 -8.36 -32.05
N ALA A 14 23.15 -8.62 -32.05
CA ALA A 14 22.53 -9.62 -32.90
C ALA A 14 22.43 -9.20 -34.38
N ALA A 15 22.48 -7.91 -34.68
CA ALA A 15 22.39 -7.38 -36.04
C ALA A 15 23.79 -7.25 -36.75
N GLY A 16 24.89 -7.41 -36.02
CA GLY A 16 26.24 -7.16 -36.51
C GLY A 16 26.94 -8.35 -37.19
N PHE A 17 26.30 -9.52 -37.25
CA PHE A 17 26.95 -10.71 -37.82
C PHE A 17 26.46 -11.10 -39.23
N ILE A 18 25.77 -10.22 -39.94
CA ILE A 18 25.36 -10.44 -41.34
C ILE A 18 26.12 -9.45 -42.24
N ALA A 19 27.43 -9.49 -42.23
CA ALA A 19 28.17 -8.84 -43.28
C ALA A 19 29.59 -9.43 -43.31
N CYS A 20 29.78 -10.36 -44.17
CA CYS A 20 31.00 -10.57 -44.98
C CYS A 20 30.91 -11.92 -45.70
N SER A 21 30.38 -11.93 -46.89
CA SER A 21 30.85 -12.84 -47.92
C SER A 21 30.40 -12.37 -49.30
N ASP A 22 31.14 -11.51 -49.90
CA ASP A 22 31.28 -11.43 -51.35
C ASP A 22 32.78 -11.24 -51.64
N ASP A 23 33.49 -12.34 -51.71
CA ASP A 23 34.74 -12.42 -52.43
C ASP A 23 34.72 -13.71 -53.25
N ASN A 24 34.28 -13.56 -54.50
CA ASN A 24 34.46 -14.51 -55.56
C ASN A 24 35.92 -14.49 -56.02
N ASP A 25 36.83 -15.08 -55.25
CA ASP A 25 38.16 -15.32 -55.66
C ASP A 25 38.44 -16.83 -55.72
N ALA A 26 38.14 -17.41 -56.94
CA ALA A 26 38.36 -18.80 -57.26
C ALA A 26 39.84 -19.07 -57.39
N GLY A 27 40.54 -19.22 -56.25
CA GLY A 27 41.96 -19.53 -56.22
C GLY A 27 42.71 -19.25 -54.93
N SER A 28 42.05 -18.65 -53.95
CA SER A 28 42.60 -18.32 -52.63
C SER A 28 42.78 -19.58 -51.78
N SER A 29 43.96 -19.78 -51.21
CA SER A 29 44.28 -20.82 -50.20
C SER A 29 43.46 -20.64 -48.91
N TYR A 30 42.65 -19.57 -48.80
CA TYR A 30 41.69 -19.24 -47.69
C TYR A 30 40.26 -19.73 -47.94
N LEU A 31 39.92 -20.31 -49.12
CA LEU A 31 38.61 -20.91 -49.35
C LEU A 31 38.43 -22.11 -48.41
N ARG A 32 37.35 -22.04 -47.62
CA ARG A 32 36.94 -23.16 -46.78
C ARG A 32 36.55 -24.33 -47.66
N LYS A 33 37.18 -25.49 -47.45
CA LYS A 33 36.94 -26.71 -48.26
C LYS A 33 35.58 -27.35 -47.94
N ASN A 34 35.10 -27.14 -46.70
CA ASN A 34 33.88 -27.75 -46.20
C ASN A 34 33.02 -26.69 -45.51
N PRO A 35 32.55 -25.64 -46.21
CA PRO A 35 31.86 -24.54 -45.58
C PRO A 35 30.56 -24.99 -44.97
N VAL A 36 30.31 -24.54 -43.74
CA VAL A 36 29.04 -24.68 -43.02
C VAL A 36 28.27 -23.37 -43.17
N ASN A 37 27.21 -23.37 -43.97
CA ASN A 37 26.39 -22.19 -44.22
C ASN A 37 25.07 -22.29 -43.44
N VAL A 38 24.86 -21.37 -42.52
CA VAL A 38 23.62 -21.30 -41.72
C VAL A 38 22.50 -20.67 -42.54
N VAL A 39 21.41 -21.39 -42.72
CA VAL A 39 20.20 -20.93 -43.44
C VAL A 39 19.22 -20.23 -42.50
N SER A 40 19.02 -20.78 -41.30
CA SER A 40 18.17 -20.20 -40.27
C SER A 40 18.55 -20.72 -38.89
N SER A 41 18.33 -19.94 -37.83
CA SER A 41 18.55 -20.36 -36.46
C SER A 41 17.48 -19.87 -35.51
N LYS A 42 17.11 -20.72 -34.55
CA LYS A 42 16.26 -20.40 -33.40
C LYS A 42 16.98 -20.89 -32.15
N LEU A 43 17.88 -20.07 -31.60
CA LEU A 43 18.75 -20.39 -30.47
C LEU A 43 18.58 -19.42 -29.29
N PHE A 44 17.46 -18.62 -29.30
CA PHE A 44 17.01 -17.82 -28.19
C PHE A 44 15.86 -18.53 -27.47
N PHE A 45 16.01 -18.76 -26.19
CA PHE A 45 15.10 -19.53 -25.38
C PHE A 45 14.61 -18.69 -24.20
N SER A 46 13.35 -18.91 -23.79
CA SER A 46 12.90 -18.47 -22.48
C SER A 46 13.57 -19.30 -21.38
N ALA A 47 13.31 -18.96 -20.12
CA ALA A 47 13.88 -19.70 -18.99
C ALA A 47 13.39 -21.16 -18.90
N ALA A 48 12.21 -21.48 -19.42
CA ALA A 48 11.67 -22.85 -19.41
C ALA A 48 12.46 -23.77 -20.35
N ALA A 49 12.43 -25.08 -20.06
CA ALA A 49 12.94 -26.10 -20.95
C ALA A 49 12.24 -26.03 -22.31
N GLN A 50 13.00 -25.97 -23.39
CA GLN A 50 12.51 -25.77 -24.76
C GLN A 50 13.38 -26.48 -25.80
N LYS A 51 12.85 -26.54 -27.01
CA LYS A 51 13.58 -26.98 -28.19
C LYS A 51 13.59 -25.88 -29.25
N GLY A 52 14.72 -25.77 -29.92
CA GLY A 52 14.94 -24.91 -31.10
C GLY A 52 15.88 -25.60 -32.06
N GLY A 53 16.54 -24.86 -32.92
CA GLY A 53 17.49 -25.49 -33.83
C GLY A 53 18.04 -24.56 -34.88
N VAL A 54 18.86 -25.18 -35.75
CA VAL A 54 19.55 -24.52 -36.84
C VAL A 54 19.34 -25.33 -38.10
N LYS A 55 18.98 -24.70 -39.21
CA LYS A 55 19.10 -25.26 -40.56
C LYS A 55 20.38 -24.77 -41.19
N PHE A 56 21.13 -25.67 -41.82
CA PHE A 56 22.39 -25.33 -42.43
C PHE A 56 22.61 -26.18 -43.67
N THR A 57 23.56 -25.78 -44.50
CA THR A 57 24.05 -26.58 -45.62
C THR A 57 25.56 -26.81 -45.44
N ALA A 58 25.98 -28.04 -45.61
CA ALA A 58 27.41 -28.43 -45.58
C ALA A 58 27.58 -29.72 -46.36
N PRO A 59 28.82 -30.08 -46.79
CA PRO A 59 29.13 -31.42 -47.30
C PRO A 59 28.81 -32.52 -46.28
N ALA A 60 28.72 -33.78 -46.72
CA ALA A 60 28.44 -34.90 -45.80
C ALA A 60 29.56 -35.04 -44.73
N GLY A 61 29.19 -35.53 -43.52
CA GLY A 61 30.14 -35.77 -42.44
C GLY A 61 30.22 -34.68 -41.37
N SER A 62 29.21 -33.84 -41.28
CA SER A 62 29.12 -32.84 -40.18
C SER A 62 28.96 -33.49 -38.79
N THR A 63 29.50 -32.83 -37.79
CA THR A 63 29.32 -33.15 -36.36
C THR A 63 28.89 -31.93 -35.60
N VAL A 64 28.24 -32.14 -34.46
CA VAL A 64 27.76 -31.03 -33.58
C VAL A 64 28.19 -31.26 -32.16
N SER A 65 28.47 -30.16 -31.46
CA SER A 65 28.76 -30.16 -30.03
C SER A 65 28.24 -28.87 -29.39
N VAL A 66 28.00 -28.89 -28.06
CA VAL A 66 27.62 -27.74 -27.25
C VAL A 66 28.62 -27.59 -26.11
N SER A 67 28.93 -26.35 -25.75
CA SER A 67 29.96 -26.04 -24.73
C SER A 67 29.50 -26.38 -23.29
N ASP A 68 28.19 -26.45 -23.04
CA ASP A 68 27.64 -26.51 -21.70
C ASP A 68 26.58 -27.62 -21.57
N SER A 69 26.54 -28.29 -20.42
CA SER A 69 25.71 -29.47 -20.15
C SER A 69 24.19 -29.16 -20.04
N TRP A 70 23.82 -27.91 -19.87
CA TRP A 70 22.42 -27.51 -19.82
C TRP A 70 21.73 -27.43 -21.19
N ALA A 71 22.50 -27.51 -22.25
CA ALA A 71 22.04 -27.62 -23.63
C ALA A 71 22.56 -28.91 -24.27
N THR A 72 21.77 -29.50 -25.16
CA THR A 72 22.13 -30.64 -25.95
C THR A 72 21.85 -30.38 -27.44
N ALA A 73 22.66 -30.93 -28.31
CA ALA A 73 22.46 -30.81 -29.74
C ALA A 73 22.36 -32.19 -30.40
N GLN A 74 21.43 -32.37 -31.31
CA GLN A 74 21.28 -33.58 -32.11
C GLN A 74 21.27 -33.19 -33.60
N LEU A 75 22.19 -33.78 -34.34
CA LEU A 75 22.25 -33.59 -35.80
C LEU A 75 21.20 -34.44 -36.51
N LEU A 76 20.44 -33.84 -37.41
CA LEU A 76 19.43 -34.46 -38.27
C LEU A 76 19.67 -33.96 -39.71
N ASN A 77 20.37 -34.74 -40.54
CA ASN A 77 20.74 -34.41 -41.94
C ASN A 77 21.29 -32.96 -42.09
N ASP A 78 20.45 -32.02 -42.52
CA ASP A 78 20.73 -30.60 -42.78
C ASP A 78 20.30 -29.67 -41.65
N SER A 79 19.96 -30.22 -40.49
CA SER A 79 19.48 -29.46 -39.34
C SER A 79 20.03 -29.96 -38.01
N VAL A 80 20.11 -29.09 -37.04
CA VAL A 80 20.45 -29.40 -35.65
C VAL A 80 19.25 -29.07 -34.78
N VAL A 81 18.79 -30.04 -33.99
CA VAL A 81 17.83 -29.79 -32.89
C VAL A 81 18.63 -29.50 -31.63
N VAL A 82 18.37 -28.34 -31.04
CA VAL A 82 18.94 -27.93 -29.76
C VAL A 82 17.86 -28.00 -28.70
N SER A 83 18.12 -28.73 -27.60
CA SER A 83 17.23 -28.79 -26.43
C SER A 83 17.95 -28.17 -25.25
N VAL A 84 17.25 -27.29 -24.54
CA VAL A 84 17.74 -26.63 -23.30
C VAL A 84 16.93 -27.07 -22.09
N THR A 85 17.61 -27.24 -20.97
CA THR A 85 16.94 -27.49 -19.66
C THR A 85 16.36 -26.22 -19.10
N ASN A 86 15.51 -26.32 -18.05
CA ASN A 86 15.02 -25.17 -17.31
C ASN A 86 16.18 -24.36 -16.72
N ASN A 87 16.10 -23.02 -16.81
CA ASN A 87 17.00 -22.09 -16.13
C ASN A 87 16.27 -21.46 -14.93
N PRO A 88 16.43 -22.00 -13.71
CA PRO A 88 15.77 -21.44 -12.53
C PRO A 88 16.45 -20.18 -12.00
N ALA A 89 17.66 -19.84 -12.49
CA ALA A 89 18.38 -18.64 -12.09
C ALA A 89 17.72 -17.38 -12.64
N VAL A 90 17.87 -16.27 -11.92
CA VAL A 90 17.39 -14.93 -12.35
C VAL A 90 18.19 -14.43 -13.55
N ASP A 91 19.46 -14.83 -13.63
CA ASP A 91 20.37 -14.44 -14.71
C ASP A 91 20.18 -15.27 -15.96
N SER A 92 20.36 -14.63 -17.12
CA SER A 92 20.46 -15.32 -18.39
C SER A 92 21.76 -16.11 -18.47
N ARG A 93 21.75 -17.19 -19.26
CA ARG A 93 22.94 -18.01 -19.53
C ARG A 93 23.18 -18.19 -21.02
N SER A 94 24.41 -18.46 -21.39
CA SER A 94 24.83 -18.66 -22.78
C SER A 94 25.68 -19.89 -22.92
N ALA A 95 25.60 -20.55 -24.08
CA ALA A 95 26.44 -21.64 -24.51
C ALA A 95 26.76 -21.46 -25.99
N VAL A 96 27.69 -22.27 -26.52
CA VAL A 96 28.07 -22.23 -27.92
C VAL A 96 27.70 -23.56 -28.56
N LEU A 97 26.91 -23.51 -29.63
CA LEU A 97 26.71 -24.61 -30.57
C LEU A 97 27.83 -24.54 -31.62
N THR A 98 28.62 -25.59 -31.73
CA THR A 98 29.62 -25.74 -32.77
C THR A 98 29.15 -26.78 -33.79
N ILE A 99 29.03 -26.37 -35.07
CA ILE A 99 28.80 -27.25 -36.19
C ILE A 99 30.14 -27.36 -36.94
N LYS A 100 30.69 -28.57 -37.03
CA LYS A 100 32.01 -28.83 -37.65
C LYS A 100 31.84 -29.76 -38.84
N ASN A 101 32.51 -29.44 -39.95
CA ASN A 101 32.63 -30.30 -41.11
C ASN A 101 34.11 -30.29 -41.56
N GLY A 102 34.79 -31.45 -41.44
CA GLY A 102 36.24 -31.52 -41.69
C GLY A 102 37.01 -30.55 -40.78
N ASN A 103 37.78 -29.65 -41.42
CA ASN A 103 38.56 -28.61 -40.72
C ASN A 103 37.79 -27.30 -40.53
N ASP A 104 36.60 -27.16 -41.12
CA ASP A 104 35.75 -25.97 -41.02
C ASP A 104 34.78 -26.10 -39.88
N SER A 105 34.49 -24.99 -39.19
CA SER A 105 33.50 -24.93 -38.13
C SER A 105 32.75 -23.60 -38.10
N THR A 106 31.51 -23.65 -37.64
CA THR A 106 30.69 -22.46 -37.36
C THR A 106 30.20 -22.52 -35.92
N ASN A 107 30.42 -21.44 -35.19
CA ASN A 107 29.98 -21.28 -33.79
C ASN A 107 28.78 -20.38 -33.73
N LEU A 108 27.74 -20.84 -33.05
CA LEU A 108 26.49 -20.12 -32.88
C LEU A 108 26.15 -19.97 -31.39
N PRO A 109 25.86 -18.76 -30.91
CA PRO A 109 25.47 -18.58 -29.52
C PRO A 109 24.10 -19.17 -29.26
N ILE A 110 23.97 -19.95 -28.17
CA ILE A 110 22.72 -20.37 -27.55
C ILE A 110 22.50 -19.45 -26.39
N LEU A 111 21.37 -18.72 -26.35
CA LEU A 111 21.02 -17.80 -25.26
C LEU A 111 19.74 -18.25 -24.61
N GLN A 112 19.73 -18.31 -23.28
CA GLN A 112 18.54 -18.61 -22.51
C GLN A 112 18.32 -17.53 -21.45
N SER A 113 17.10 -16.98 -21.42
CA SER A 113 16.70 -15.98 -20.43
C SER A 113 16.74 -16.57 -19.03
N GLY A 114 16.91 -15.70 -18.03
CA GLY A 114 16.70 -16.04 -16.63
C GLY A 114 15.24 -16.25 -16.28
N ALA A 115 15.00 -16.89 -15.15
CA ALA A 115 13.68 -17.15 -14.62
C ALA A 115 12.93 -15.85 -14.32
N VAL A 116 11.62 -15.85 -14.61
CA VAL A 116 10.70 -14.76 -14.31
C VAL A 116 9.62 -15.27 -13.36
N PHE A 117 9.41 -14.52 -12.30
CA PHE A 117 8.36 -14.75 -11.32
C PHE A 117 7.64 -13.44 -11.03
N LYS A 118 6.30 -13.47 -10.95
CA LYS A 118 5.50 -12.30 -10.62
C LYS A 118 4.24 -12.72 -9.88
N TYR A 119 4.04 -12.19 -8.69
CA TYR A 119 2.78 -12.24 -7.96
C TYR A 119 1.73 -11.34 -8.64
N LYS A 120 0.46 -11.79 -8.69
CA LYS A 120 -0.64 -11.10 -9.37
C LYS A 120 -1.79 -10.68 -8.45
N GLY A 121 -1.73 -11.04 -7.18
CA GLY A 121 -2.76 -10.72 -6.19
C GLY A 121 -2.55 -9.41 -5.46
N ALA A 122 -3.42 -9.16 -4.49
CA ALA A 122 -3.31 -8.02 -3.58
C ALA A 122 -2.16 -8.24 -2.58
N LYS A 123 -1.37 -7.21 -2.32
CA LYS A 123 -0.26 -7.27 -1.35
C LYS A 123 -0.71 -7.11 0.11
N ASN A 124 -1.90 -6.58 0.33
CA ASN A 124 -2.54 -6.50 1.63
C ASN A 124 -3.87 -7.27 1.55
N ILE A 125 -4.01 -8.27 2.38
CA ILE A 125 -5.19 -9.14 2.45
C ILE A 125 -5.73 -9.09 3.86
N VAL A 126 -7.02 -8.86 3.98
CA VAL A 126 -7.74 -8.92 5.25
C VAL A 126 -8.66 -10.14 5.23
N VAL A 127 -8.66 -10.88 6.31
CA VAL A 127 -9.53 -12.06 6.50
C VAL A 127 -10.14 -12.03 7.90
N SER A 128 -11.27 -12.73 8.07
CA SER A 128 -11.89 -12.87 9.39
C SER A 128 -11.00 -13.67 10.35
N ASP A 129 -11.32 -13.66 11.62
CA ASP A 129 -10.70 -14.42 12.70
C ASP A 129 -10.89 -15.96 12.57
N LYS A 130 -11.71 -16.43 11.63
CA LYS A 130 -12.00 -17.85 11.40
C LYS A 130 -10.99 -18.50 10.47
N ASP A 131 -10.95 -19.86 10.51
CA ASP A 131 -10.23 -20.64 9.50
C ASP A 131 -10.63 -20.20 8.09
N THR A 132 -9.65 -20.00 7.24
CA THR A 132 -9.88 -19.57 5.86
C THR A 132 -8.80 -20.07 4.91
N THR A 133 -9.06 -19.96 3.63
CA THR A 133 -8.13 -20.36 2.57
C THR A 133 -7.84 -19.16 1.69
N LEU A 134 -6.55 -18.85 1.50
CA LEU A 134 -6.09 -17.82 0.58
C LEU A 134 -5.57 -18.43 -0.70
N THR A 135 -6.04 -17.91 -1.83
CA THR A 135 -5.47 -18.21 -3.15
C THR A 135 -4.60 -17.04 -3.60
N LEU A 136 -3.31 -17.30 -3.79
CA LEU A 136 -2.28 -16.33 -4.09
C LEU A 136 -1.78 -16.53 -5.53
N PRO A 137 -2.39 -15.88 -6.53
CA PRO A 137 -2.09 -16.12 -7.93
C PRO A 137 -0.73 -15.55 -8.34
N TYR A 138 0.01 -16.30 -9.17
CA TYR A 138 1.29 -15.86 -9.72
C TYR A 138 1.45 -16.29 -11.17
N SER A 139 2.46 -15.77 -11.85
CA SER A 139 2.96 -16.27 -13.13
C SER A 139 4.43 -16.56 -13.02
N LYS A 140 4.87 -17.63 -13.69
CA LYS A 140 6.26 -18.05 -13.74
C LYS A 140 6.69 -18.47 -15.15
N VAL A 141 7.96 -18.28 -15.46
CA VAL A 141 8.63 -18.89 -16.60
C VAL A 141 10.00 -19.34 -16.11
N GLY A 142 10.22 -20.66 -16.04
CA GLY A 142 11.47 -21.24 -15.55
C GLY A 142 11.68 -21.14 -14.02
N ALA A 143 10.89 -20.33 -13.33
CA ALA A 143 10.98 -20.16 -11.88
C ALA A 143 10.37 -21.33 -11.12
N GLU A 144 10.91 -21.61 -9.94
CA GLU A 144 10.39 -22.58 -8.96
C GLU A 144 10.08 -21.82 -7.65
N PRO A 145 8.94 -21.09 -7.60
CA PRO A 145 8.61 -20.27 -6.46
C PRO A 145 8.21 -21.12 -5.26
N ALA A 146 8.46 -20.58 -4.06
CA ALA A 146 7.97 -21.12 -2.80
C ALA A 146 7.24 -20.04 -2.01
N LEU A 147 6.20 -20.43 -1.27
CA LEU A 147 5.53 -19.58 -0.30
C LEU A 147 6.03 -19.94 1.10
N VAL A 148 6.51 -18.94 1.83
CA VAL A 148 7.00 -19.11 3.22
C VAL A 148 6.48 -18.00 4.11
N LEU A 149 6.45 -18.25 5.42
CA LEU A 149 6.28 -17.20 6.42
C LEU A 149 7.58 -16.38 6.55
N ALA A 150 7.44 -15.07 6.72
CA ALA A 150 8.60 -14.19 6.95
C ALA A 150 9.21 -14.41 8.34
N ASP A 151 8.35 -14.70 9.33
CA ASP A 151 8.74 -14.96 10.72
C ASP A 151 8.23 -16.33 11.16
N SER A 152 9.12 -17.17 11.69
CA SER A 152 8.77 -18.48 12.25
C SER A 152 7.87 -18.38 13.49
N ALA A 153 7.85 -17.26 14.19
CA ALA A 153 6.93 -17.01 15.31
C ALA A 153 5.46 -17.01 14.86
N ASP A 154 5.19 -16.78 13.57
CA ASP A 154 3.85 -16.80 12.98
C ASP A 154 3.45 -18.20 12.45
N ALA A 155 4.25 -19.23 12.70
CA ALA A 155 4.02 -20.59 12.18
C ALA A 155 2.62 -21.14 12.52
N SER A 156 2.04 -20.76 13.65
CA SER A 156 0.68 -21.12 14.03
C SER A 156 -0.42 -20.50 13.14
N ALA A 157 -0.10 -19.48 12.36
CA ALA A 157 -1.07 -18.80 11.52
C ALA A 157 -1.40 -19.58 10.23
N VAL A 158 -0.50 -20.43 9.76
CA VAL A 158 -0.65 -21.16 8.50
C VAL A 158 -0.47 -22.65 8.75
N SER A 159 -1.50 -23.47 8.48
CA SER A 159 -1.44 -24.92 8.66
C SER A 159 -0.83 -25.66 7.48
N SER A 160 -1.06 -25.20 6.27
CA SER A 160 -0.50 -25.81 5.06
C SER A 160 -0.42 -24.82 3.90
N VAL A 161 0.46 -25.14 2.97
CA VAL A 161 0.63 -24.42 1.70
C VAL A 161 0.72 -25.45 0.58
N GLU A 162 -0.08 -25.27 -0.48
CA GLU A 162 -0.05 -26.10 -1.68
C GLU A 162 0.27 -25.25 -2.91
N ASP A 163 1.18 -25.72 -3.77
CA ASP A 163 1.43 -25.12 -5.08
C ASP A 163 0.51 -25.76 -6.13
N LYS A 164 -0.26 -24.93 -6.84
CA LYS A 164 -1.16 -25.31 -7.93
C LYS A 164 -0.65 -24.81 -9.30
N ASP A 165 0.67 -24.69 -9.49
CA ASP A 165 1.37 -24.24 -10.70
C ASP A 165 1.14 -22.77 -11.13
N SER A 166 0.04 -22.17 -10.76
CA SER A 166 -0.31 -20.78 -11.09
C SER A 166 -0.81 -20.00 -9.89
N ALA A 167 -0.95 -20.65 -8.75
CA ALA A 167 -1.33 -20.04 -7.47
C ALA A 167 -0.84 -20.90 -6.30
N PHE A 168 -0.43 -20.28 -5.22
CA PHE A 168 -0.35 -20.95 -3.93
C PHE A 168 -1.70 -20.90 -3.24
N VAL A 169 -2.08 -22.00 -2.62
CA VAL A 169 -3.25 -22.12 -1.74
C VAL A 169 -2.72 -22.26 -0.32
N ALA A 170 -2.95 -21.25 0.51
CA ALA A 170 -2.51 -21.23 1.91
C ALA A 170 -3.73 -21.39 2.83
N HIS A 171 -3.71 -22.36 3.73
CA HIS A 171 -4.72 -22.54 4.76
C HIS A 171 -4.33 -21.75 6.01
N ILE A 172 -5.14 -20.75 6.34
CA ILE A 172 -4.93 -19.85 7.47
C ILE A 172 -5.79 -20.33 8.63
N ASN A 173 -5.15 -20.61 9.75
CA ASN A 173 -5.81 -21.05 10.97
C ASN A 173 -6.60 -19.92 11.63
N ALA A 174 -7.66 -20.25 12.35
CA ALA A 174 -8.41 -19.30 13.15
C ALA A 174 -7.50 -18.49 14.09
N ASN A 175 -7.82 -17.23 14.24
CA ASN A 175 -7.19 -16.35 15.22
C ASN A 175 -8.00 -16.38 16.53
N SER A 176 -7.59 -17.17 17.49
CA SER A 176 -8.23 -17.27 18.80
C SER A 176 -7.56 -16.44 19.90
N THR A 177 -6.71 -15.48 19.50
CA THR A 177 -5.98 -14.64 20.48
C THR A 177 -6.86 -13.57 21.10
N GLY A 178 -8.01 -13.24 20.50
CA GLY A 178 -8.87 -12.12 20.87
C GLY A 178 -8.24 -10.75 20.55
N GLU A 179 -7.28 -10.72 19.62
CA GLU A 179 -6.60 -9.52 19.14
C GLU A 179 -6.42 -9.61 17.62
N VAL A 180 -6.50 -8.48 16.94
CA VAL A 180 -6.11 -8.43 15.53
C VAL A 180 -4.66 -8.87 15.37
N ARG A 181 -4.40 -9.85 14.50
CA ARG A 181 -3.02 -10.27 14.19
C ARG A 181 -2.65 -9.95 12.74
N THR A 182 -1.37 -9.67 12.52
CA THR A 182 -0.81 -9.47 11.20
C THR A 182 0.42 -10.35 11.05
N PHE A 183 0.56 -11.01 9.90
CA PHE A 183 1.73 -11.80 9.54
C PHE A 183 2.07 -11.61 8.06
N LEU A 184 3.30 -11.96 7.70
CA LEU A 184 3.81 -11.76 6.36
C LEU A 184 4.03 -13.11 5.67
N LEU A 185 3.42 -13.27 4.49
CA LEU A 185 3.72 -14.33 3.56
C LEU A 185 4.70 -13.81 2.51
N VAL A 186 5.74 -14.58 2.23
CA VAL A 186 6.74 -14.25 1.22
C VAL A 186 6.72 -15.29 0.11
N LEU A 187 6.32 -14.86 -1.07
CA LEU A 187 6.53 -15.62 -2.29
C LEU A 187 7.94 -15.34 -2.77
N LYS A 188 8.76 -16.36 -2.88
CA LYS A 188 10.16 -16.23 -3.28
C LYS A 188 10.52 -17.21 -4.38
N ASN A 189 11.41 -16.76 -5.27
CA ASN A 189 12.15 -17.59 -6.21
C ASN A 189 13.59 -17.09 -6.20
N GLN A 190 14.50 -17.84 -5.59
CA GLN A 190 15.86 -17.40 -5.32
C GLN A 190 15.91 -15.99 -4.69
N GLU A 191 16.45 -14.97 -5.36
CA GLU A 191 16.54 -13.60 -4.86
C GLU A 191 15.27 -12.76 -5.10
N GLN A 192 14.39 -13.20 -6.00
CA GLN A 192 13.11 -12.50 -6.25
C GLN A 192 12.15 -12.77 -5.10
N ARG A 193 11.55 -11.70 -4.56
CA ARG A 193 10.62 -11.78 -3.44
C ARG A 193 9.44 -10.84 -3.65
N ASP A 194 8.25 -11.34 -3.35
CA ASP A 194 7.04 -10.56 -3.17
C ASP A 194 6.50 -10.82 -1.76
N THR A 195 6.31 -9.75 -1.00
CA THR A 195 5.78 -9.84 0.36
C THR A 195 4.30 -9.49 0.36
N ILE A 196 3.51 -10.31 1.06
CA ILE A 196 2.07 -10.16 1.22
C ILE A 196 1.78 -10.03 2.70
N THR A 197 1.13 -8.95 3.08
CA THR A 197 0.66 -8.72 4.43
C THR A 197 -0.73 -9.33 4.58
N VAL A 198 -0.90 -10.24 5.53
CA VAL A 198 -2.20 -10.80 5.90
C VAL A 198 -2.57 -10.27 7.27
N THR A 199 -3.71 -9.58 7.35
CA THR A 199 -4.28 -9.13 8.63
C THR A 199 -5.55 -9.93 8.91
N GLN A 200 -5.63 -10.51 10.09
CA GLN A 200 -6.75 -11.36 10.50
C GLN A 200 -7.39 -10.82 11.78
N GLY A 201 -8.71 -10.63 11.73
CA GLY A 201 -9.46 -10.11 12.86
C GLY A 201 -10.95 -9.95 12.58
N SER A 202 -11.68 -9.55 13.60
CA SER A 202 -13.11 -9.29 13.57
C SER A 202 -13.47 -8.12 14.46
N ILE A 203 -14.74 -7.71 14.46
CA ILE A 203 -15.24 -6.68 15.38
C ILE A 203 -15.15 -7.13 16.84
N ASP A 204 -15.19 -8.44 17.11
CA ASP A 204 -15.13 -9.02 18.44
C ASP A 204 -13.75 -8.81 19.10
N ASP A 205 -12.68 -8.63 18.29
CA ASP A 205 -11.33 -8.32 18.80
C ASP A 205 -11.23 -6.94 19.44
N PHE A 206 -12.22 -6.08 19.22
CA PHE A 206 -12.28 -4.75 19.82
C PHE A 206 -13.18 -4.71 21.06
N ASP A 207 -14.13 -5.64 21.20
CA ASP A 207 -15.11 -5.64 22.26
C ASP A 207 -14.47 -5.81 23.65
N GLY A 208 -14.82 -4.94 24.58
CA GLY A 208 -14.25 -4.92 25.94
C GLY A 208 -12.80 -4.44 26.01
N LYS A 209 -12.16 -4.07 24.90
CA LYS A 209 -10.75 -3.64 24.91
C LYS A 209 -10.61 -2.14 25.17
N THR A 210 -9.58 -1.80 25.93
CA THR A 210 -9.23 -0.40 26.21
C THR A 210 -8.32 0.14 25.13
N TYR A 211 -8.78 1.18 24.46
CA TYR A 211 -8.04 1.90 23.44
C TYR A 211 -7.77 3.34 23.86
N SER A 212 -6.79 3.95 23.26
CA SER A 212 -6.55 5.38 23.38
C SER A 212 -6.73 6.06 22.04
N LEU A 213 -7.51 7.14 22.03
CA LEU A 213 -7.51 8.14 20.97
C LEU A 213 -6.41 9.15 21.31
N TYR A 214 -5.36 9.19 20.52
CA TYR A 214 -4.13 9.93 20.80
C TYR A 214 -3.82 10.89 19.66
N GLY A 215 -3.43 12.12 19.97
CA GLY A 215 -3.03 13.10 18.97
C GLY A 215 -2.38 14.33 19.58
N TYR A 216 -1.90 15.22 18.71
CA TYR A 216 -1.40 16.54 19.12
C TYR A 216 -2.53 17.56 19.00
N ASP A 217 -2.84 18.23 20.11
CA ASP A 217 -3.88 19.25 20.13
C ASP A 217 -3.31 20.59 19.62
N LEU A 218 -3.67 20.92 18.40
CA LEU A 218 -3.19 22.09 17.70
C LEU A 218 -3.69 23.42 18.29
N LEU A 219 -4.75 23.39 19.11
CA LEU A 219 -5.21 24.57 19.85
C LEU A 219 -4.26 24.98 20.97
N LYS A 220 -3.40 24.06 21.41
CA LYS A 220 -2.32 24.34 22.39
C LYS A 220 -1.06 24.91 21.74
N MET A 221 -0.96 24.87 20.41
CA MET A 221 0.25 25.33 19.69
C MET A 221 0.35 26.87 19.72
N THR A 222 1.52 27.37 20.11
CA THR A 222 1.86 28.80 20.10
C THR A 222 3.13 29.02 19.26
N SER A 223 3.46 30.26 18.94
CA SER A 223 4.72 30.58 18.24
C SER A 223 5.97 30.21 19.06
N SER A 224 5.84 30.01 20.34
CA SER A 224 6.94 29.61 21.27
C SER A 224 6.97 28.11 21.56
N THR A 225 6.10 27.29 20.95
CA THR A 225 6.09 25.85 21.19
C THR A 225 7.32 25.19 20.59
N THR A 226 8.25 24.74 21.43
CA THR A 226 9.47 24.05 21.03
C THR A 226 9.40 22.54 21.27
N ASP A 227 8.57 22.08 22.22
CA ASP A 227 8.34 20.67 22.50
C ASP A 227 6.94 20.23 22.03
N ILE A 228 6.90 19.42 20.98
CA ILE A 228 5.68 18.88 20.43
C ILE A 228 4.97 17.93 21.40
N ASN A 229 5.68 17.33 22.37
CA ASN A 229 5.05 16.44 23.35
C ASN A 229 4.13 17.21 24.31
N SER A 230 4.34 18.52 24.49
CA SER A 230 3.44 19.37 25.28
C SER A 230 2.04 19.52 24.66
N LEU A 231 1.90 19.22 23.36
CA LEU A 231 0.63 19.26 22.63
C LEU A 231 -0.17 17.96 22.77
N VAL A 232 0.41 16.92 23.35
CA VAL A 232 -0.24 15.60 23.45
C VAL A 232 -1.57 15.72 24.19
N THR A 233 -2.59 15.12 23.58
CA THR A 233 -3.90 14.88 24.17
C THR A 233 -4.28 13.43 23.92
N GLN A 234 -4.76 12.76 24.95
CA GLN A 234 -5.11 11.35 24.94
C GLN A 234 -6.47 11.17 25.64
N PHE A 235 -7.36 10.44 24.98
CA PHE A 235 -8.62 9.97 25.57
C PHE A 235 -8.54 8.46 25.68
N VAL A 236 -8.52 7.94 26.90
CA VAL A 236 -8.54 6.51 27.16
C VAL A 236 -9.97 6.05 27.31
N GLY A 237 -10.37 5.01 26.58
CA GLY A 237 -11.73 4.51 26.63
C GLY A 237 -11.80 3.04 26.24
N THR A 238 -12.95 2.44 26.52
CA THR A 238 -13.22 1.02 26.22
C THR A 238 -14.20 0.94 25.04
N PHE A 239 -13.88 0.09 24.09
CA PHE A 239 -14.81 -0.26 23.03
C PHE A 239 -15.86 -1.25 23.53
N LYS A 240 -17.09 -1.08 23.04
CA LYS A 240 -18.18 -2.01 23.22
C LYS A 240 -18.87 -2.27 21.88
N LYS A 241 -19.04 -3.53 21.53
CA LYS A 241 -19.78 -3.94 20.34
C LYS A 241 -21.27 -3.61 20.50
N GLU A 242 -21.78 -2.77 19.63
CA GLU A 242 -23.19 -2.39 19.57
C GLU A 242 -23.95 -3.20 18.50
N SER A 243 -23.25 -3.58 17.42
CA SER A 243 -23.73 -4.45 16.34
C SER A 243 -22.53 -5.01 15.56
N ASP A 244 -22.76 -5.82 14.53
CA ASP A 244 -21.69 -6.35 13.67
C ASP A 244 -20.94 -5.28 12.86
N THR A 245 -21.40 -4.04 12.85
CA THR A 245 -20.80 -2.92 12.12
C THR A 245 -20.59 -1.67 12.96
N LYS A 246 -20.78 -1.75 14.28
CA LYS A 246 -20.71 -0.56 15.16
C LYS A 246 -20.06 -0.88 16.49
N LEU A 247 -19.14 -0.02 16.90
CA LEU A 247 -18.49 -0.02 18.20
C LEU A 247 -18.71 1.33 18.88
N SER A 248 -19.17 1.33 20.10
CA SER A 248 -19.12 2.53 20.95
C SER A 248 -17.78 2.58 21.69
N PHE A 249 -17.15 3.74 21.70
CA PHE A 249 -15.95 4.02 22.49
C PHE A 249 -16.35 4.91 23.67
N ALA A 250 -16.10 4.44 24.87
CA ALA A 250 -16.49 5.14 26.11
C ALA A 250 -15.25 5.44 26.95
N SER A 251 -15.03 6.73 27.26
CA SER A 251 -14.01 7.19 28.20
C SER A 251 -14.69 7.71 29.46
N ASP A 252 -14.57 6.99 30.56
CA ASP A 252 -15.25 7.35 31.82
C ASP A 252 -14.63 8.59 32.46
N ASP A 253 -13.31 8.78 32.37
CA ASP A 253 -12.61 9.94 32.95
C ASP A 253 -13.08 11.27 32.33
N THR A 254 -13.38 11.27 31.01
CA THR A 254 -13.79 12.48 30.29
C THR A 254 -15.28 12.52 30.02
N GLY A 255 -16.00 11.42 30.23
CA GLY A 255 -17.40 11.25 29.84
C GLY A 255 -17.63 11.17 28.33
N LEU A 256 -16.54 11.08 27.53
CA LEU A 256 -16.58 11.03 26.08
C LEU A 256 -17.23 9.71 25.61
N ARG A 257 -18.13 9.79 24.63
CA ARG A 257 -18.78 8.65 23.98
C ARG A 257 -18.74 8.86 22.49
N MET A 258 -18.00 8.01 21.76
CA MET A 258 -17.90 8.06 20.29
C MET A 258 -18.47 6.81 19.66
N LEU A 259 -19.04 6.94 18.47
CA LEU A 259 -19.50 5.81 17.67
C LEU A 259 -18.57 5.61 16.48
N PHE A 260 -17.99 4.42 16.40
CA PHE A 260 -17.18 4.00 15.27
C PHE A 260 -17.95 3.00 14.42
N TYR A 261 -17.87 3.18 13.11
CA TYR A 261 -18.40 2.25 12.11
C TYR A 261 -17.29 1.30 11.68
N PHE A 262 -17.52 0.01 11.86
CA PHE A 262 -16.57 -1.04 11.53
C PHE A 262 -16.82 -1.59 10.13
N ASP A 263 -15.76 -1.73 9.32
CA ASP A 263 -15.78 -2.42 8.04
C ASP A 263 -14.95 -3.71 8.14
N PRO A 264 -15.59 -4.90 8.01
CA PRO A 264 -14.88 -6.17 8.09
C PRO A 264 -13.98 -6.44 6.88
N ALA A 265 -14.15 -5.69 5.77
CA ALA A 265 -13.34 -5.91 4.57
C ALA A 265 -11.88 -5.47 4.73
N ASP A 266 -11.62 -4.50 5.61
CA ASP A 266 -10.28 -3.98 5.88
C ASP A 266 -10.01 -3.69 7.36
N LEU A 267 -10.86 -4.16 8.27
CA LEU A 267 -10.83 -3.93 9.72
C LEU A 267 -10.75 -2.44 10.07
N SER A 268 -11.39 -1.60 9.28
CA SER A 268 -11.34 -0.17 9.53
C SER A 268 -12.40 0.29 10.51
N LEU A 269 -12.04 1.33 11.25
CA LEU A 269 -12.91 2.04 12.20
C LEU A 269 -13.10 3.47 11.72
N THR A 270 -14.34 3.84 11.40
CA THR A 270 -14.69 5.14 10.84
C THR A 270 -15.45 5.99 11.83
N LEU A 271 -14.93 7.19 12.13
CA LEU A 271 -15.68 8.28 12.78
C LEU A 271 -16.38 9.13 11.73
N LYS A 272 -17.64 9.52 11.98
CA LYS A 272 -18.39 10.45 11.12
C LYS A 272 -18.52 11.82 11.78
N GLY A 273 -18.63 12.84 10.95
CA GLY A 273 -18.87 14.21 11.40
C GLY A 273 -20.28 14.41 11.95
N GLY A 274 -20.41 15.38 12.83
CA GLY A 274 -21.70 15.80 13.37
C GLY A 274 -22.32 14.90 14.44
N GLU A 275 -21.67 13.78 14.79
CA GLU A 275 -22.18 12.90 15.83
C GLU A 275 -21.97 13.50 17.23
N TYR A 276 -22.96 13.33 18.10
CA TYR A 276 -22.86 13.73 19.50
C TYR A 276 -22.00 12.74 20.26
N ILE A 277 -20.95 13.25 20.93
CA ILE A 277 -19.97 12.43 21.65
C ILE A 277 -19.99 12.64 23.17
N LEU A 278 -20.63 13.68 23.64
CA LEU A 278 -20.72 14.01 25.06
C LEU A 278 -21.83 15.03 25.31
N THR A 279 -22.48 14.95 26.47
CA THR A 279 -23.33 16.00 27.02
C THR A 279 -22.88 16.28 28.44
N GLN A 280 -22.69 17.55 28.78
CA GLN A 280 -22.31 17.99 30.12
C GLN A 280 -23.19 19.17 30.55
N THR A 281 -23.45 19.28 31.86
CA THR A 281 -24.08 20.49 32.46
C THR A 281 -23.05 21.14 33.38
N LYS A 282 -22.79 22.42 33.15
CA LYS A 282 -21.91 23.23 33.97
C LYS A 282 -22.57 24.61 34.17
N ASP A 283 -22.60 25.10 35.41
CA ASP A 283 -23.14 26.40 35.77
C ASP A 283 -24.58 26.63 35.23
N ASN A 284 -25.45 25.64 35.38
CA ASN A 284 -26.81 25.58 34.83
C ASN A 284 -26.93 25.65 33.30
N THR A 285 -25.82 25.55 32.58
CA THR A 285 -25.82 25.49 31.14
C THR A 285 -25.52 24.07 30.67
N SER A 286 -26.41 23.49 29.85
CA SER A 286 -26.14 22.20 29.20
C SER A 286 -25.34 22.41 27.94
N TYR A 287 -24.27 21.66 27.81
CA TYR A 287 -23.41 21.66 26.65
C TYR A 287 -23.49 20.31 25.92
N ARG A 288 -23.48 20.36 24.61
CA ARG A 288 -23.33 19.18 23.76
C ARG A 288 -22.03 19.27 22.94
N TYR A 289 -21.37 18.15 22.76
CA TYR A 289 -20.13 18.08 22.03
C TYR A 289 -20.35 17.23 20.79
N ARG A 290 -19.74 17.64 19.65
CA ARG A 290 -19.90 16.99 18.36
C ARG A 290 -18.55 16.84 17.67
N THR A 291 -18.40 15.78 16.87
CA THR A 291 -17.23 15.58 15.99
C THR A 291 -17.31 16.49 14.77
N ALA A 292 -16.15 16.99 14.35
CA ALA A 292 -15.97 17.71 13.09
C ALA A 292 -14.57 17.43 12.54
N PHE A 293 -14.36 17.68 11.23
CA PHE A 293 -13.08 17.42 10.59
C PHE A 293 -12.61 18.66 9.83
N TRP A 294 -11.54 19.28 10.32
CA TRP A 294 -11.03 20.55 9.81
C TRP A 294 -9.77 20.43 8.97
N ASP A 295 -9.69 21.29 7.93
CA ASP A 295 -8.40 21.71 7.39
C ASP A 295 -7.82 22.80 8.29
N ILE A 296 -6.60 22.57 8.79
CA ILE A 296 -5.97 23.50 9.73
C ILE A 296 -5.72 24.88 9.16
N LYS A 297 -5.43 24.98 7.84
CA LYS A 297 -5.21 26.26 7.17
C LYS A 297 -6.52 27.04 7.10
N HIS A 298 -7.63 26.37 6.78
CA HIS A 298 -8.94 27.00 6.74
C HIS A 298 -9.39 27.44 8.13
N TYR A 299 -9.12 26.64 9.16
CA TYR A 299 -9.41 27.04 10.53
C TYR A 299 -8.65 28.31 10.93
N ALA A 300 -7.36 28.41 10.64
CA ALA A 300 -6.55 29.57 10.93
C ALA A 300 -7.07 30.84 10.21
N VAL A 301 -7.46 30.71 8.93
CA VAL A 301 -8.05 31.81 8.16
C VAL A 301 -9.40 32.24 8.78
N LEU A 302 -10.26 31.29 9.13
CA LEU A 302 -11.55 31.60 9.77
C LEU A 302 -11.36 32.31 11.11
N MET A 303 -10.44 31.84 11.95
CA MET A 303 -10.16 32.46 13.25
C MET A 303 -9.66 33.89 13.11
N ASN A 304 -8.76 34.15 12.14
CA ASN A 304 -8.29 35.49 11.86
C ASN A 304 -9.45 36.42 11.39
N LEU A 305 -10.31 35.91 10.50
CA LEU A 305 -11.49 36.65 10.04
C LEU A 305 -12.47 36.95 11.19
N ILE A 306 -12.73 36.00 12.06
CA ILE A 306 -13.58 36.21 13.25
C ILE A 306 -13.00 37.31 14.13
N GLN A 307 -11.69 37.26 14.40
CA GLN A 307 -11.02 38.24 15.23
C GLN A 307 -11.11 39.67 14.61
N GLN A 308 -10.85 39.78 13.31
CA GLN A 308 -10.94 41.06 12.59
C GLN A 308 -12.35 41.65 12.61
N GLN A 309 -13.38 40.83 12.30
CA GLN A 309 -14.78 41.28 12.27
C GLN A 309 -15.29 41.65 13.67
N THR A 310 -14.93 40.89 14.70
CA THR A 310 -15.26 41.20 16.08
C THR A 310 -14.62 42.53 16.52
N ALA A 311 -13.35 42.76 16.20
CA ALA A 311 -12.68 44.00 16.51
C ALA A 311 -13.30 45.20 15.77
N ALA A 312 -13.67 45.03 14.50
CA ALA A 312 -14.35 46.06 13.72
C ALA A 312 -15.76 46.40 14.26
N HIS A 313 -16.53 45.40 14.68
CA HIS A 313 -17.82 45.57 15.32
C HIS A 313 -17.68 46.32 16.65
N ASN A 314 -16.74 45.91 17.51
CA ASN A 314 -16.50 46.57 18.81
C ASN A 314 -16.03 48.01 18.66
N ALA A 315 -15.38 48.36 17.50
CA ALA A 315 -14.98 49.68 17.17
C ALA A 315 -16.09 50.51 16.47
N GLY A 316 -17.32 50.00 16.36
CA GLY A 316 -18.47 50.67 15.71
C GLY A 316 -18.37 50.78 14.20
N LYS A 317 -17.42 50.05 13.56
CA LYS A 317 -17.18 50.04 12.10
C LYS A 317 -18.08 49.09 11.33
N VAL A 318 -18.72 48.17 12.01
CA VAL A 318 -19.65 47.15 11.48
C VAL A 318 -20.94 47.23 12.27
N SER A 319 -22.07 47.29 11.57
CA SER A 319 -23.41 47.33 12.23
C SER A 319 -23.75 46.01 12.95
N ASP A 320 -24.64 46.06 13.91
CA ASP A 320 -25.18 44.89 14.61
C ASP A 320 -25.78 43.90 13.60
N ASP A 321 -26.52 44.36 12.62
CA ASP A 321 -27.15 43.53 11.59
C ASP A 321 -26.13 42.82 10.71
N ASP A 322 -25.07 43.51 10.28
CA ASP A 322 -24.03 42.91 9.46
C ASP A 322 -23.15 41.96 10.26
N PHE A 323 -22.90 42.28 11.53
CA PHE A 323 -22.20 41.36 12.41
C PHE A 323 -23.02 40.09 12.68
N ALA A 324 -24.34 40.22 12.85
CA ALA A 324 -25.22 39.05 12.97
C ALA A 324 -25.26 38.19 11.69
N LYS A 325 -25.21 38.81 10.49
CA LYS A 325 -25.06 38.07 9.22
C LYS A 325 -23.71 37.32 9.16
N PHE A 326 -22.63 37.96 9.57
CA PHE A 326 -21.33 37.36 9.68
C PHE A 326 -21.32 36.16 10.64
N GLN A 327 -21.92 36.29 11.82
CA GLN A 327 -22.00 35.17 12.77
C GLN A 327 -22.80 34.00 12.20
N ARG A 328 -23.88 34.22 11.46
CA ARG A 328 -24.63 33.15 10.77
C ARG A 328 -23.77 32.45 9.72
N MET A 329 -22.98 33.21 8.95
CA MET A 329 -22.03 32.65 7.99
C MET A 329 -20.99 31.75 8.70
N VAL A 330 -20.42 32.22 9.80
CA VAL A 330 -19.46 31.45 10.61
C VAL A 330 -20.09 30.13 11.10
N THR A 331 -21.31 30.19 11.60
CA THR A 331 -22.04 28.98 12.03
C THR A 331 -22.24 28.01 10.88
N ALA A 332 -22.64 28.49 9.70
CA ALA A 332 -22.79 27.64 8.52
C ALA A 332 -21.47 26.97 8.10
N ILE A 333 -20.33 27.67 8.23
CA ILE A 333 -19.00 27.09 7.99
C ILE A 333 -18.72 25.97 9.00
N TYR A 334 -18.97 26.17 10.27
CA TYR A 334 -18.81 25.11 11.29
C TYR A 334 -19.68 23.89 11.01
N ASP A 335 -20.93 24.09 10.56
CA ASP A 335 -21.84 23.00 10.20
C ASP A 335 -21.35 22.20 8.99
N ILE A 336 -20.69 22.85 8.01
CA ILE A 336 -20.08 22.15 6.88
C ILE A 336 -18.99 21.16 7.35
N TYR A 337 -18.13 21.58 8.27
CA TYR A 337 -17.08 20.72 8.81
C TYR A 337 -17.58 19.66 9.80
N ALA A 338 -18.76 19.83 10.34
CA ALA A 338 -19.48 18.82 11.14
C ALA A 338 -20.47 17.99 10.30
N SER A 339 -20.37 18.04 8.97
CA SER A 339 -21.25 17.26 8.08
C SER A 339 -21.04 15.76 8.28
N PRO A 340 -22.13 14.95 8.34
CA PRO A 340 -22.05 13.49 8.41
C PRO A 340 -21.44 12.85 7.15
N ASN A 341 -21.30 13.60 6.06
CA ASN A 341 -20.61 13.18 4.84
C ASN A 341 -19.08 13.21 4.99
N LEU A 342 -18.58 13.87 6.02
CA LEU A 342 -17.15 13.88 6.35
C LEU A 342 -16.85 12.77 7.35
N SER A 343 -15.69 12.14 7.21
CA SER A 343 -15.27 11.04 8.07
C SER A 343 -13.76 10.95 8.18
N MET A 344 -13.32 10.31 9.23
CA MET A 344 -11.95 9.80 9.38
C MET A 344 -11.99 8.30 9.63
N THR A 345 -11.10 7.59 8.96
CA THR A 345 -11.04 6.12 8.99
C THR A 345 -9.65 5.67 9.42
N ALA A 346 -9.59 4.80 10.42
CA ALA A 346 -8.40 4.10 10.85
C ALA A 346 -8.46 2.63 10.43
N ARG A 347 -7.48 2.17 9.64
CA ARG A 347 -7.24 0.75 9.40
C ARG A 347 -6.36 0.22 10.51
N MET A 348 -6.89 -0.76 11.26
CA MET A 348 -6.20 -1.28 12.43
C MET A 348 -5.21 -2.38 12.02
N THR A 349 -3.98 -2.26 12.49
CA THR A 349 -2.91 -3.23 12.24
C THR A 349 -2.20 -3.59 13.53
N TYR A 350 -1.80 -4.85 13.63
CA TYR A 350 -0.95 -5.32 14.71
C TYR A 350 0.51 -5.01 14.43
N SER A 351 1.19 -4.34 15.35
CA SER A 351 2.63 -4.08 15.29
C SER A 351 3.36 -4.83 16.39
N LYS A 352 4.05 -5.92 16.04
CA LYS A 352 4.91 -6.67 16.97
C LYS A 352 6.05 -5.81 17.51
N GLU A 353 6.67 -5.02 16.64
CA GLU A 353 7.81 -4.16 16.99
C GLU A 353 7.43 -3.10 18.03
N ASP A 354 6.26 -2.50 17.86
CA ASP A 354 5.78 -1.44 18.76
C ASP A 354 4.95 -2.00 19.92
N GLY A 355 4.62 -3.30 19.92
CA GLY A 355 3.83 -3.98 20.94
C GLY A 355 2.41 -3.44 21.06
N MET A 356 1.76 -3.13 19.94
CA MET A 356 0.43 -2.54 19.93
C MET A 356 -0.41 -2.92 18.72
N VAL A 357 -1.73 -2.83 18.88
CA VAL A 357 -2.68 -2.69 17.77
C VAL A 357 -2.94 -1.21 17.56
N ALA A 358 -2.74 -0.71 16.36
CA ALA A 358 -2.89 0.72 16.09
C ALA A 358 -3.41 1.00 14.68
N GLY A 359 -4.12 2.11 14.53
CA GLY A 359 -4.57 2.66 13.27
C GLY A 359 -4.53 4.18 13.28
N LEU A 360 -3.94 4.77 12.23
CA LEU A 360 -3.96 6.21 12.01
C LEU A 360 -5.30 6.60 11.39
N LEU A 361 -5.98 7.61 11.97
CA LEU A 361 -7.21 8.15 11.40
C LEU A 361 -6.86 9.05 10.20
N GLU A 362 -7.28 8.62 9.04
CA GLU A 362 -7.12 9.34 7.77
C GLU A 362 -8.48 9.84 7.29
N SER A 363 -8.53 11.07 6.84
CA SER A 363 -9.78 11.67 6.36
C SER A 363 -10.17 11.16 4.97
N ASN A 364 -11.46 11.27 4.67
CA ASN A 364 -12.00 11.05 3.33
C ASN A 364 -11.85 12.28 2.40
N ALA A 365 -10.78 13.07 2.55
CA ALA A 365 -10.54 14.33 1.85
C ALA A 365 -10.68 14.24 0.32
N ALA A 366 -10.35 13.10 -0.27
CA ALA A 366 -10.50 12.85 -1.70
C ALA A 366 -11.91 12.37 -2.10
N SER A 367 -12.84 12.18 -1.14
CA SER A 367 -14.20 11.74 -1.45
C SER A 367 -15.03 12.85 -2.08
N ALA A 368 -16.03 12.46 -2.88
CA ALA A 368 -16.99 13.40 -3.48
C ALA A 368 -17.71 14.23 -2.40
N ALA A 369 -18.01 13.64 -1.24
CA ALA A 369 -18.65 14.32 -0.10
C ALA A 369 -17.78 15.45 0.43
N TYR A 370 -16.47 15.23 0.52
CA TYR A 370 -15.52 16.26 0.96
C TYR A 370 -15.41 17.41 -0.05
N ILE A 371 -15.36 17.08 -1.34
CA ILE A 371 -15.33 18.06 -2.42
C ILE A 371 -16.60 18.93 -2.41
N GLN A 372 -17.78 18.34 -2.13
CA GLN A 372 -19.02 19.10 -2.00
C GLN A 372 -18.97 20.10 -0.83
N SER A 373 -18.49 19.68 0.33
CA SER A 373 -18.33 20.56 1.50
C SER A 373 -17.36 21.71 1.20
N TYR A 374 -16.27 21.40 0.50
CA TYR A 374 -15.27 22.36 0.07
C TYR A 374 -15.83 23.39 -0.93
N ASN A 375 -16.60 22.93 -1.92
CA ASN A 375 -17.26 23.83 -2.87
C ASN A 375 -18.31 24.74 -2.20
N ALA A 376 -18.98 24.24 -1.14
CA ALA A 376 -19.91 25.08 -0.36
C ALA A 376 -19.19 26.22 0.36
N LEU A 377 -17.98 25.97 0.90
CA LEU A 377 -17.12 27.02 1.48
C LEU A 377 -16.75 28.11 0.46
N GLY A 378 -16.40 27.71 -0.76
CA GLY A 378 -16.10 28.65 -1.84
C GLY A 378 -17.27 29.57 -2.18
N LYS A 379 -18.51 29.04 -2.17
CA LYS A 379 -19.73 29.83 -2.35
C LYS A 379 -19.97 30.85 -1.23
N LEU A 380 -19.41 30.63 -0.05
CA LEU A 380 -19.43 31.54 1.08
C LEU A 380 -18.28 32.57 1.03
N GLY A 381 -17.49 32.63 -0.06
CA GLY A 381 -16.37 33.55 -0.21
C GLY A 381 -15.09 33.12 0.53
N PHE A 382 -15.02 31.88 0.98
CA PHE A 382 -13.82 31.36 1.64
C PHE A 382 -12.73 31.05 0.61
N PRO A 383 -11.44 31.41 0.86
CA PRO A 383 -10.39 31.09 -0.07
C PRO A 383 -10.23 29.58 -0.17
N ILE A 384 -10.47 29.04 -1.38
CA ILE A 384 -10.34 27.63 -1.68
C ILE A 384 -8.89 27.39 -2.10
N GLY A 385 -8.06 26.91 -1.18
CA GLY A 385 -6.70 26.44 -1.46
C GLY A 385 -6.63 24.92 -1.61
N SER A 386 -5.45 24.37 -1.86
CA SER A 386 -5.24 22.93 -1.82
C SER A 386 -5.50 22.39 -0.40
N PHE A 387 -6.32 21.38 -0.29
CA PHE A 387 -6.65 20.72 0.96
C PHE A 387 -5.50 19.77 1.36
N ASN A 388 -4.90 19.98 2.54
CA ASN A 388 -3.75 19.20 2.99
C ASN A 388 -3.88 18.79 4.46
N GLY A 389 -4.67 17.78 4.70
CA GLY A 389 -4.76 17.14 6.01
C GLY A 389 -5.92 17.66 6.86
N ASN A 390 -6.50 16.74 7.63
CA ASN A 390 -7.63 17.00 8.49
C ASN A 390 -7.26 16.79 9.93
N ALA A 391 -7.73 17.72 10.77
CA ALA A 391 -7.74 17.56 12.20
C ALA A 391 -9.12 17.06 12.65
N LEU A 392 -9.14 16.12 13.59
CA LEU A 392 -10.34 15.79 14.35
C LEU A 392 -10.61 16.94 15.32
N ALA A 393 -11.70 17.66 15.09
CA ALA A 393 -12.15 18.72 15.99
C ALA A 393 -13.32 18.24 16.86
N ILE A 394 -13.36 18.71 18.10
CA ILE A 394 -14.48 18.50 19.02
C ILE A 394 -15.14 19.85 19.27
N TYR A 395 -16.35 20.01 18.76
CA TYR A 395 -17.17 21.19 18.93
C TYR A 395 -17.96 21.16 20.22
N LYS A 396 -18.07 22.33 20.87
CA LYS A 396 -18.90 22.56 22.02
C LYS A 396 -20.04 23.48 21.64
N TYR A 397 -21.27 23.06 21.95
CA TYR A 397 -22.49 23.84 21.77
C TYR A 397 -23.17 24.07 23.12
N ALA A 398 -23.61 25.29 23.38
CA ALA A 398 -24.45 25.61 24.55
C ALA A 398 -25.92 25.46 24.20
N GLN A 399 -26.70 24.87 25.10
CA GLN A 399 -28.14 24.80 24.97
C GLN A 399 -28.76 26.10 25.47
N GLN A 400 -29.44 26.82 24.59
CA GLN A 400 -30.19 28.03 24.90
C GLN A 400 -31.66 27.79 24.58
N GLY A 401 -32.49 27.47 25.61
CA GLY A 401 -33.85 27.04 25.42
C GLY A 401 -33.95 25.80 24.55
N ARG A 402 -34.62 25.90 23.38
CA ARG A 402 -34.73 24.81 22.39
C ARG A 402 -33.62 24.84 21.33
N THR A 403 -32.77 25.84 21.33
CA THR A 403 -31.73 26.04 20.31
C THR A 403 -30.37 25.65 20.85
N GLN A 404 -29.52 25.08 19.98
CA GLN A 404 -28.11 24.84 20.26
C GLN A 404 -27.29 25.92 19.56
N VAL A 405 -26.46 26.60 20.34
CA VAL A 405 -25.57 27.66 19.84
C VAL A 405 -24.14 27.19 19.93
N PHE A 406 -23.41 27.29 18.82
CA PHE A 406 -21.98 27.01 18.80
C PHE A 406 -21.26 27.88 19.82
N ASN A 407 -20.44 27.25 20.66
CA ASN A 407 -19.70 27.94 21.71
C ASN A 407 -18.22 28.08 21.31
N ASN A 408 -17.53 26.95 21.12
CA ASN A 408 -16.14 26.93 20.70
C ASN A 408 -15.71 25.56 20.12
N VAL A 409 -14.47 25.49 19.62
CA VAL A 409 -13.75 24.25 19.35
C VAL A 409 -12.97 23.92 20.63
N SER A 410 -13.24 22.78 21.24
CA SER A 410 -12.62 22.36 22.50
C SER A 410 -11.29 21.64 22.28
N TYR A 411 -11.17 20.88 21.20
CA TYR A 411 -9.96 20.15 20.80
C TYR A 411 -9.82 20.16 19.28
N MET A 412 -8.57 20.13 18.80
CA MET A 412 -8.21 19.97 17.40
C MET A 412 -6.98 19.11 17.28
N LEU A 413 -7.19 17.82 17.03
CA LEU A 413 -6.13 16.80 17.06
C LEU A 413 -5.63 16.46 15.66
N GLN A 414 -4.29 16.46 15.47
CA GLN A 414 -3.63 16.02 14.24
C GLN A 414 -2.15 15.67 14.50
N PRO A 415 -1.62 14.55 13.96
CA PRO A 415 -2.40 13.40 13.48
C PRO A 415 -3.16 12.74 14.61
N VAL A 416 -4.14 11.89 14.27
CA VAL A 416 -4.94 11.17 15.25
C VAL A 416 -4.74 9.67 15.08
N MET A 417 -4.50 8.99 16.18
CA MET A 417 -4.28 7.55 16.20
C MET A 417 -5.17 6.89 17.24
N LEU A 418 -5.79 5.76 16.87
CA LEU A 418 -6.31 4.79 17.80
C LEU A 418 -5.25 3.75 18.09
N PHE A 419 -5.00 3.43 19.35
CA PHE A 419 -4.09 2.35 19.71
C PHE A 419 -4.52 1.60 20.97
N HIS A 420 -4.17 0.31 21.00
CA HIS A 420 -4.30 -0.57 22.14
C HIS A 420 -2.93 -1.16 22.46
N PRO A 421 -2.36 -0.89 23.66
CA PRO A 421 -1.06 -1.41 24.02
C PRO A 421 -1.17 -2.91 24.36
N LEU A 422 -0.31 -3.72 23.76
CA LEU A 422 -0.16 -5.16 24.04
C LEU A 422 0.98 -5.41 25.02
N SER A 423 1.80 -4.40 25.28
CA SER A 423 2.90 -4.43 26.24
C SER A 423 3.10 -3.08 26.91
N THR A 424 3.71 -3.08 28.08
CA THR A 424 4.06 -1.86 28.82
C THR A 424 5.12 -0.99 28.12
N SER A 425 5.81 -1.53 27.12
CA SER A 425 6.82 -0.81 26.33
C SER A 425 6.27 -0.09 25.09
N ALA A 426 4.97 -0.25 24.78
CA ALA A 426 4.31 0.40 23.64
C ALA A 426 4.46 1.93 23.69
N LYS A 427 4.90 2.53 22.56
CA LYS A 427 5.17 3.97 22.46
C LYS A 427 4.42 4.60 21.28
N PRO A 428 3.20 5.12 21.49
CA PRO A 428 2.37 5.72 20.43
C PRO A 428 3.06 6.84 19.66
N ALA A 429 3.83 7.69 20.37
CA ALA A 429 4.55 8.80 19.73
C ALA A 429 5.63 8.33 18.73
N ALA A 430 6.27 7.17 18.98
CA ALA A 430 7.23 6.58 18.05
C ALA A 430 6.53 6.06 16.78
N PHE A 431 5.34 5.47 16.91
CA PHE A 431 4.52 5.02 15.79
C PHE A 431 4.10 6.18 14.89
N LEU A 432 3.67 7.31 15.45
CA LEU A 432 3.30 8.51 14.69
C LEU A 432 4.48 9.11 13.91
N LYS A 433 5.72 8.96 14.39
CA LYS A 433 6.92 9.46 13.71
C LYS A 433 7.38 8.58 12.54
N LYS A 434 7.01 7.29 12.51
CA LYS A 434 7.38 6.34 11.44
C LYS A 434 6.48 6.46 10.21
N ARG A 435 5.34 7.14 10.33
CA ARG A 435 4.33 7.35 9.29
C ARG A 435 4.23 8.82 8.94
#